data_6da5baa55417bd617651e19ade8d7511
#
_entry.id   6da5baa55417bd617651e19ade8d7511
#
_cell.length_a   1.000
_cell.length_b   1.000
_cell.length_c   1.000
_cell.angle_alpha   90.00
_cell.angle_beta   90.00
_cell.angle_gamma   90.00
#
_symmetry.space_group_name_H-M   'P 1'
#
loop_
_entity.id
_entity.type
_entity.pdbx_description
1 polymer ?
#
loop_
_entity_poly.entity_id
_entity_poly.type
_entity_poly.pdbx_seq_one_letter_code
_entity_poly.pdbx_strand_id
1 'polypeptide(L)'
;VNFVRKNFYPGPGKHKVDEKKTPALTPIENLKTVMARLRHPEEGCPWDREQTFASVAPYTIEEAYEVSEAIDSKDMSSLKEELGDLLLQIVFHSRMAEESGDFNFDDVAQTISDKMICRHPHVFGKESERSKEFHSGEWEEQKRRERVEKAQRHGNTASVSVLDDVALALPALMRAEKLGKRVAKVGFEWPEIDSVFEKINEEIQELRSELEANEISQESIEEELGDILLTVATLARHVHVDPELALRRANAKFERRFR
;
A
#
# COMPACT_ATOMS: atom_id res chain seq x y z
N VAL A 1 0.75 -13.89 17.98
CA VAL A 1 1.06 -12.48 18.03
C VAL A 1 -0.16 -11.68 18.52
N ASN A 2 -0.85 -12.21 19.54
CA ASN A 2 -2.10 -11.64 20.11
C ASN A 2 -1.85 -10.92 21.46
N PHE A 3 -0.75 -10.19 21.63
CA PHE A 3 -0.39 -9.68 22.95
C PHE A 3 -0.76 -8.20 23.20
N VAL A 4 -1.16 -7.43 22.20
CA VAL A 4 -1.39 -5.98 22.34
C VAL A 4 -2.88 -5.62 22.51
N ARG A 5 -3.82 -6.41 21.99
CA ARG A 5 -5.28 -6.09 22.03
C ARG A 5 -5.98 -6.26 23.38
N LYS A 6 -5.41 -6.86 24.42
CA LYS A 6 -6.19 -7.20 25.64
C LYS A 6 -5.99 -6.32 26.87
N ASN A 7 -5.04 -5.38 26.93
CA ASN A 7 -4.72 -4.75 28.21
C ASN A 7 -4.53 -3.23 28.24
N PHE A 8 -4.85 -2.44 27.22
CA PHE A 8 -4.49 -1.02 27.25
C PHE A 8 -5.57 0.01 26.90
N TYR A 9 -6.84 -0.34 26.85
CA TYR A 9 -7.90 0.67 26.84
C TYR A 9 -8.67 0.66 28.16
N PRO A 10 -8.31 1.50 29.16
CA PRO A 10 -9.24 1.92 30.18
C PRO A 10 -10.29 2.80 29.48
N GLY A 11 -11.55 2.45 29.62
CA GLY A 11 -12.67 3.21 29.07
C GLY A 11 -12.62 4.70 29.47
N PRO A 12 -13.39 5.58 28.81
CA PRO A 12 -13.26 7.01 28.92
C PRO A 12 -13.45 7.51 30.36
N GLY A 13 -12.36 7.66 31.07
CA GLY A 13 -12.32 8.36 32.34
C GLY A 13 -12.63 9.83 32.10
N LYS A 14 -13.65 10.35 32.74
CA LYS A 14 -14.03 11.77 32.73
C LYS A 14 -12.92 12.62 33.36
N HIS A 15 -11.93 13.01 32.59
CA HIS A 15 -11.03 14.07 33.01
C HIS A 15 -11.66 15.41 32.71
N LYS A 16 -11.96 16.19 33.74
CA LYS A 16 -12.33 17.60 33.63
C LYS A 16 -11.11 18.37 33.18
N VAL A 17 -11.15 18.88 31.95
CA VAL A 17 -10.18 19.84 31.41
C VAL A 17 -10.67 21.24 31.78
N ASP A 18 -9.81 22.06 32.40
CA ASP A 18 -10.08 23.44 32.74
C ASP A 18 -10.32 24.28 31.46
N GLU A 19 -11.51 24.85 31.37
CA GLU A 19 -11.98 25.68 30.25
C GLU A 19 -11.38 27.10 30.30
N LYS A 20 -10.17 27.28 29.79
CA LYS A 20 -9.80 28.57 29.20
C LYS A 20 -10.10 28.48 27.69
N LYS A 21 -10.93 29.42 27.18
CA LYS A 21 -11.39 29.54 25.79
C LYS A 21 -10.20 29.64 24.80
N THR A 22 -9.54 28.55 24.53
CA THR A 22 -8.78 28.37 23.32
C THR A 22 -9.76 27.93 22.23
N PRO A 23 -9.68 28.39 20.98
CA PRO A 23 -10.53 27.88 19.92
C PRO A 23 -10.42 26.36 19.92
N ALA A 24 -11.54 25.65 19.85
CA ALA A 24 -11.56 24.20 19.86
C ALA A 24 -10.70 23.70 18.69
N LEU A 25 -9.68 22.89 18.99
CA LEU A 25 -8.84 22.26 17.99
C LEU A 25 -9.70 21.44 17.03
N THR A 26 -9.38 21.47 15.76
CA THR A 26 -9.97 20.53 14.81
C THR A 26 -9.60 19.09 15.21
N PRO A 27 -10.39 18.08 14.82
CA PRO A 27 -10.07 16.68 15.16
C PRO A 27 -8.66 16.25 14.78
N ILE A 28 -8.15 16.74 13.64
CA ILE A 28 -6.78 16.42 13.20
C ILE A 28 -5.71 17.13 14.05
N GLU A 29 -5.92 18.38 14.43
CA GLU A 29 -5.02 19.10 15.33
C GLU A 29 -5.01 18.46 16.72
N ASN A 30 -6.16 17.96 17.17
CA ASN A 30 -6.24 17.22 18.43
C ASN A 30 -5.44 15.91 18.35
N LEU A 31 -5.56 15.15 17.27
CA LEU A 31 -4.81 13.91 17.07
C LEU A 31 -3.30 14.17 17.03
N LYS A 32 -2.85 15.21 16.30
CA LYS A 32 -1.44 15.66 16.31
C LYS A 32 -0.97 16.00 17.72
N THR A 33 -1.79 16.72 18.49
CA THR A 33 -1.49 17.08 19.88
C THR A 33 -1.40 15.85 20.79
N VAL A 34 -2.30 14.88 20.64
CA VAL A 34 -2.27 13.62 21.38
C VAL A 34 -0.97 12.88 21.09
N MET A 35 -0.57 12.74 19.85
CA MET A 35 0.68 12.06 19.46
C MET A 35 1.91 12.79 20.00
N ALA A 36 1.94 14.13 19.93
CA ALA A 36 3.02 14.92 20.49
C ALA A 36 3.16 14.73 22.01
N ARG A 37 2.05 14.54 22.73
CA ARG A 37 2.06 14.25 24.18
C ARG A 37 2.49 12.82 24.48
N LEU A 38 2.04 11.84 23.69
CA LEU A 38 2.47 10.44 23.83
C LEU A 38 3.99 10.30 23.66
N ARG A 39 4.57 11.05 22.74
CA ARG A 39 6.01 11.04 22.46
C ARG A 39 6.81 12.12 23.21
N HIS A 40 6.21 12.82 24.18
CA HIS A 40 6.96 13.82 24.93
C HIS A 40 8.18 13.19 25.65
N PRO A 41 9.39 13.79 25.54
CA PRO A 41 10.63 13.16 26.00
C PRO A 41 10.64 12.75 27.48
N GLU A 42 9.99 13.52 28.34
CA GLU A 42 9.98 13.29 29.78
C GLU A 42 8.65 12.68 30.27
N GLU A 43 7.53 13.22 29.82
CA GLU A 43 6.18 12.91 30.32
C GLU A 43 5.39 11.94 29.43
N GLY A 44 5.94 11.58 28.26
CA GLY A 44 5.26 10.74 27.29
C GLY A 44 5.19 9.27 27.69
N CYS A 45 4.39 8.52 26.95
CA CYS A 45 4.27 7.08 27.14
C CYS A 45 5.61 6.38 26.85
N PRO A 46 6.15 5.56 27.74
CA PRO A 46 7.44 4.89 27.52
C PRO A 46 7.46 4.06 26.23
N TRP A 47 6.37 3.35 25.92
CA TRP A 47 6.27 2.54 24.71
C TRP A 47 6.31 3.41 23.44
N ASP A 48 5.49 4.47 23.36
CA ASP A 48 5.43 5.34 22.18
C ASP A 48 6.77 6.05 21.93
N ARG A 49 7.48 6.42 22.99
CA ARG A 49 8.79 7.10 22.90
C ARG A 49 9.89 6.23 22.33
N GLU A 50 9.85 4.93 22.60
CA GLU A 50 10.85 3.95 22.14
C GLU A 50 10.64 3.54 20.68
N GLN A 51 9.48 3.84 20.08
CA GLN A 51 9.19 3.44 18.71
C GLN A 51 10.07 4.18 17.70
N THR A 52 10.40 3.43 16.65
CA THR A 52 11.15 3.89 15.46
C THR A 52 10.30 3.69 14.21
N PHE A 53 10.70 4.28 13.08
CA PHE A 53 10.05 4.02 11.78
C PHE A 53 9.96 2.52 11.48
N ALA A 54 11.04 1.78 11.75
CA ALA A 54 11.08 0.35 11.48
C ALA A 54 10.17 -0.46 12.39
N SER A 55 10.03 -0.08 13.68
CA SER A 55 9.15 -0.80 14.61
C SER A 55 7.67 -0.51 14.37
N VAL A 56 7.32 0.64 13.81
CA VAL A 56 5.93 1.03 13.50
C VAL A 56 5.49 0.58 12.10
N ALA A 57 6.41 0.40 11.15
CA ALA A 57 6.08 0.02 9.77
C ALA A 57 5.22 -1.26 9.65
N PRO A 58 5.41 -2.34 10.45
CA PRO A 58 4.52 -3.51 10.40
C PRO A 58 3.06 -3.19 10.73
N TYR A 59 2.80 -2.32 11.71
CA TYR A 59 1.45 -1.90 12.08
C TYR A 59 0.78 -1.12 10.94
N THR A 60 1.52 -0.24 10.24
CA THR A 60 0.98 0.47 9.07
C THR A 60 0.46 -0.49 8.00
N ILE A 61 1.12 -1.64 7.81
CA ILE A 61 0.70 -2.67 6.87
C ILE A 61 -0.53 -3.42 7.42
N GLU A 62 -0.53 -3.75 8.71
CA GLU A 62 -1.64 -4.42 9.39
C GLU A 62 -2.93 -3.59 9.26
N GLU A 63 -2.89 -2.30 9.63
CA GLU A 63 -4.05 -1.42 9.53
C GLU A 63 -4.55 -1.27 8.08
N ALA A 64 -3.66 -1.23 7.10
CA ALA A 64 -4.07 -1.20 5.70
C ALA A 64 -4.82 -2.48 5.27
N TYR A 65 -4.47 -3.65 5.82
CA TYR A 65 -5.20 -4.89 5.58
C TYR A 65 -6.53 -4.94 6.35
N GLU A 66 -6.60 -4.39 7.56
CA GLU A 66 -7.84 -4.31 8.35
C GLU A 66 -8.86 -3.38 7.68
N VAL A 67 -8.41 -2.24 7.12
CA VAL A 67 -9.24 -1.41 6.23
C VAL A 67 -9.80 -2.22 5.05
N SER A 68 -8.96 -3.03 4.40
CA SER A 68 -9.42 -3.87 3.29
C SER A 68 -10.44 -4.92 3.73
N GLU A 69 -10.28 -5.53 4.90
CA GLU A 69 -11.22 -6.52 5.46
C GLU A 69 -12.56 -5.86 5.82
N ALA A 70 -12.54 -4.67 6.44
CA ALA A 70 -13.75 -3.90 6.74
C ALA A 70 -14.55 -3.54 5.48
N ILE A 71 -13.85 -3.22 4.37
CA ILE A 71 -14.47 -2.97 3.06
C ILE A 71 -15.11 -4.26 2.51
N ASP A 72 -14.40 -5.39 2.54
CA ASP A 72 -14.89 -6.68 2.03
C ASP A 72 -16.11 -7.19 2.83
N SER A 73 -16.12 -6.97 4.15
CA SER A 73 -17.26 -7.31 5.04
C SER A 73 -18.42 -6.32 4.95
N LYS A 74 -18.23 -5.15 4.30
CA LYS A 74 -19.19 -4.04 4.22
C LYS A 74 -19.59 -3.48 5.60
N ASP A 75 -18.71 -3.58 6.58
CA ASP A 75 -18.91 -3.03 7.91
C ASP A 75 -18.36 -1.59 7.97
N MET A 76 -19.29 -0.62 7.85
CA MET A 76 -18.96 0.79 7.89
C MET A 76 -18.50 1.28 9.27
N SER A 77 -18.84 0.57 10.34
CA SER A 77 -18.35 0.91 11.69
C SER A 77 -16.88 0.54 11.82
N SER A 78 -16.55 -0.72 11.50
CA SER A 78 -15.18 -1.19 11.48
C SER A 78 -14.33 -0.38 10.49
N LEU A 79 -14.84 -0.09 9.29
CA LEU A 79 -14.11 0.74 8.32
C LEU A 79 -13.73 2.12 8.88
N LYS A 80 -14.61 2.74 9.67
CA LYS A 80 -14.31 4.02 10.32
C LYS A 80 -13.20 3.87 11.37
N GLU A 81 -13.22 2.79 12.13
CA GLU A 81 -12.22 2.49 13.17
C GLU A 81 -10.86 2.23 12.51
N GLU A 82 -10.79 1.34 11.53
CA GLU A 82 -9.53 0.97 10.85
C GLU A 82 -8.93 2.15 10.05
N LEU A 83 -9.76 3.00 9.45
CA LEU A 83 -9.29 4.26 8.85
C LEU A 83 -8.70 5.21 9.91
N GLY A 84 -9.23 5.20 11.13
CA GLY A 84 -8.67 5.95 12.27
C GLY A 84 -7.30 5.41 12.68
N ASP A 85 -7.15 4.11 12.76
CA ASP A 85 -5.90 3.45 13.13
C ASP A 85 -4.83 3.63 12.04
N LEU A 86 -5.20 3.53 10.76
CA LEU A 86 -4.29 3.88 9.66
C LEU A 86 -3.87 5.36 9.69
N LEU A 87 -4.79 6.29 10.01
CA LEU A 87 -4.47 7.71 10.17
C LEU A 87 -3.52 7.93 11.35
N LEU A 88 -3.70 7.18 12.46
CA LEU A 88 -2.78 7.20 13.59
C LEU A 88 -1.36 6.84 13.16
N GLN A 89 -1.16 5.80 12.34
CA GLN A 89 0.16 5.44 11.82
C GLN A 89 0.80 6.58 11.01
N ILE A 90 0.02 7.28 10.19
CA ILE A 90 0.52 8.43 9.42
C ILE A 90 0.96 9.55 10.35
N VAL A 91 0.16 9.88 11.38
CA VAL A 91 0.49 10.92 12.36
C VAL A 91 1.72 10.51 13.20
N PHE A 92 1.84 9.22 13.55
CA PHE A 92 2.98 8.69 14.31
C PHE A 92 4.28 8.85 13.52
N HIS A 93 4.32 8.38 12.28
CA HIS A 93 5.49 8.53 11.40
C HIS A 93 5.84 10.01 11.18
N SER A 94 4.84 10.86 10.93
CA SER A 94 5.07 12.30 10.75
C SER A 94 5.62 12.95 12.01
N ARG A 95 5.20 12.51 13.20
CA ARG A 95 5.73 13.01 14.47
C ARG A 95 7.19 12.61 14.68
N MET A 96 7.56 11.38 14.37
CA MET A 96 8.96 10.94 14.42
C MET A 96 9.85 11.73 13.47
N ALA A 97 9.35 12.01 12.26
CA ALA A 97 10.07 12.83 11.28
C ALA A 97 10.23 14.29 11.75
N GLU A 98 9.20 14.85 12.38
CA GLU A 98 9.26 16.20 12.99
C GLU A 98 10.31 16.27 14.11
N GLU A 99 10.41 15.23 14.93
CA GLU A 99 11.42 15.13 16.00
C GLU A 99 12.85 15.06 15.45
N SER A 100 13.03 14.49 14.25
CA SER A 100 14.31 14.44 13.53
C SER A 100 14.60 15.73 12.74
N GLY A 101 13.60 16.61 12.57
CA GLY A 101 13.72 17.83 11.76
C GLY A 101 13.63 17.60 10.25
N ASP A 102 13.07 16.47 9.81
CA ASP A 102 12.96 16.11 8.38
C ASP A 102 11.70 16.71 7.74
N PHE A 103 10.53 16.40 8.27
CA PHE A 103 9.21 16.90 7.83
C PHE A 103 8.16 16.68 8.93
N ASN A 104 6.99 17.26 8.79
CA ASN A 104 5.86 17.12 9.70
C ASN A 104 4.59 16.63 8.97
N PHE A 105 3.49 16.44 9.71
CA PHE A 105 2.20 15.99 9.15
C PHE A 105 1.66 16.93 8.08
N ASP A 106 1.80 18.25 8.25
CA ASP A 106 1.26 19.22 7.29
C ASP A 106 2.04 19.16 5.96
N ASP A 107 3.35 18.88 6.01
CA ASP A 107 4.15 18.63 4.82
C ASP A 107 3.69 17.37 4.06
N VAL A 108 3.35 16.30 4.79
CA VAL A 108 2.78 15.08 4.18
C VAL A 108 1.45 15.39 3.49
N ALA A 109 0.56 16.11 4.18
CA ALA A 109 -0.75 16.49 3.65
C ALA A 109 -0.62 17.43 2.44
N GLN A 110 0.30 18.40 2.48
CA GLN A 110 0.57 19.30 1.36
C GLN A 110 1.13 18.54 0.17
N THR A 111 2.10 17.66 0.39
CA THR A 111 2.72 16.86 -0.69
C THR A 111 1.68 16.04 -1.46
N ILE A 112 0.75 15.38 -0.76
CA ILE A 112 -0.29 14.58 -1.46
C ILE A 112 -1.32 15.49 -2.12
N SER A 113 -1.66 16.64 -1.53
CA SER A 113 -2.60 17.61 -2.11
C SER A 113 -2.05 18.17 -3.42
N ASP A 114 -0.81 18.63 -3.44
CA ASP A 114 -0.15 19.18 -4.64
C ASP A 114 -0.09 18.12 -5.75
N LYS A 115 0.23 16.90 -5.38
CA LYS A 115 0.25 15.75 -6.30
C LYS A 115 -1.13 15.49 -6.90
N MET A 116 -2.20 15.54 -6.11
CA MET A 116 -3.56 15.34 -6.61
C MET A 116 -4.01 16.48 -7.51
N ILE A 117 -3.71 17.73 -7.15
CA ILE A 117 -3.99 18.90 -7.98
C ILE A 117 -3.27 18.80 -9.34
N CYS A 118 -1.98 18.49 -9.31
CA CYS A 118 -1.18 18.35 -10.53
C CYS A 118 -1.67 17.22 -11.45
N ARG A 119 -2.13 16.10 -10.88
CA ARG A 119 -2.61 14.94 -11.63
C ARG A 119 -4.04 15.08 -12.16
N HIS A 120 -4.78 16.09 -11.73
CA HIS A 120 -6.18 16.31 -12.14
C HIS A 120 -6.39 17.70 -12.73
N PRO A 121 -5.67 18.06 -13.83
CA PRO A 121 -5.82 19.38 -14.45
C PRO A 121 -7.24 19.60 -14.98
N HIS A 122 -7.95 18.54 -15.36
CA HIS A 122 -9.36 18.58 -15.75
C HIS A 122 -10.31 19.02 -14.61
N VAL A 123 -9.89 18.95 -13.35
CA VAL A 123 -10.64 19.40 -12.18
C VAL A 123 -10.11 20.72 -11.65
N PHE A 124 -8.79 20.82 -11.47
CA PHE A 124 -8.13 21.94 -10.78
C PHE A 124 -7.42 22.92 -11.71
N GLY A 125 -7.26 22.58 -12.99
CA GLY A 125 -6.58 23.40 -13.99
C GLY A 125 -7.38 24.64 -14.41
N LYS A 126 -6.85 25.36 -15.39
CA LYS A 126 -7.52 26.52 -16.00
C LYS A 126 -8.78 26.09 -16.74
N GLU A 127 -9.69 27.03 -16.98
CA GLU A 127 -10.98 26.77 -17.64
C GLU A 127 -10.84 26.02 -18.98
N SER A 128 -9.78 26.33 -19.74
CA SER A 128 -9.43 25.63 -21.00
C SER A 128 -8.99 24.17 -20.80
N GLU A 129 -8.60 23.76 -19.60
CA GLU A 129 -8.16 22.42 -19.24
C GLU A 129 -9.29 21.61 -18.58
N ARG A 130 -10.23 22.29 -17.90
CA ARG A 130 -11.36 21.66 -17.20
C ARG A 130 -12.38 20.98 -18.11
N SER A 131 -12.43 21.36 -19.38
CA SER A 131 -13.38 20.81 -20.36
C SER A 131 -12.89 19.55 -21.08
N LYS A 132 -11.67 19.09 -20.79
CA LYS A 132 -11.11 17.90 -21.42
C LYS A 132 -11.61 16.64 -20.74
N GLU A 133 -12.00 15.66 -21.55
CA GLU A 133 -12.27 14.31 -21.07
C GLU A 133 -11.00 13.75 -20.39
N PHE A 134 -11.20 13.00 -19.30
CA PHE A 134 -10.09 12.32 -18.61
C PHE A 134 -9.51 11.23 -19.52
N HIS A 135 -8.27 11.40 -19.93
CA HIS A 135 -7.54 10.39 -20.69
C HIS A 135 -6.54 9.66 -19.76
N SER A 136 -6.73 8.36 -19.62
CA SER A 136 -5.84 7.51 -18.79
C SER A 136 -4.36 7.60 -19.23
N GLY A 137 -4.11 7.90 -20.50
CA GLY A 137 -2.75 8.13 -21.03
C GLY A 137 -2.04 9.35 -20.44
N GLU A 138 -2.76 10.44 -20.18
CA GLU A 138 -2.18 11.66 -19.57
C GLU A 138 -1.77 11.41 -18.12
N TRP A 139 -2.56 10.65 -17.37
CA TRP A 139 -2.25 10.21 -16.02
C TRP A 139 -0.97 9.37 -15.94
N GLU A 140 -0.79 8.46 -16.87
CA GLU A 140 0.40 7.60 -16.90
C GLU A 140 1.65 8.36 -17.35
N GLU A 141 1.52 9.28 -18.29
CA GLU A 141 2.62 10.16 -18.69
C GLU A 141 3.05 11.07 -17.53
N GLN A 142 2.09 11.58 -16.74
CA GLN A 142 2.39 12.35 -15.53
C GLN A 142 3.15 11.52 -14.51
N LYS A 143 2.72 10.28 -14.25
CA LYS A 143 3.45 9.36 -13.36
C LYS A 143 4.86 9.04 -13.88
N ARG A 144 5.03 8.94 -15.21
CA ARG A 144 6.34 8.72 -15.83
C ARG A 144 7.27 9.91 -15.56
N ARG A 145 6.77 11.13 -15.74
CA ARG A 145 7.54 12.37 -15.45
C ARG A 145 7.96 12.43 -13.99
N GLU A 146 7.05 12.18 -13.07
CA GLU A 146 7.34 12.15 -11.63
C GLU A 146 8.45 11.14 -11.29
N ARG A 147 8.45 9.93 -11.91
CA ARG A 147 9.52 8.95 -11.72
C ARG A 147 10.87 9.46 -12.21
N VAL A 148 10.91 10.07 -13.37
CA VAL A 148 12.14 10.66 -13.92
C VAL A 148 12.69 11.76 -13.00
N GLU A 149 11.83 12.69 -12.56
CA GLU A 149 12.21 13.75 -11.63
C GLU A 149 12.70 13.21 -10.28
N LYS A 150 12.05 12.16 -9.78
CA LYS A 150 12.48 11.49 -8.54
C LYS A 150 13.84 10.83 -8.70
N ALA A 151 14.08 10.11 -9.81
CA ALA A 151 15.37 9.51 -10.10
C ALA A 151 16.49 10.55 -10.21
N GLN A 152 16.22 11.69 -10.88
CA GLN A 152 17.17 12.80 -10.99
C GLN A 152 17.52 13.41 -9.62
N ARG A 153 16.54 13.60 -8.74
CA ARG A 153 16.76 14.10 -7.37
C ARG A 153 17.66 13.18 -6.54
N HIS A 154 17.59 11.86 -6.78
CA HIS A 154 18.46 10.88 -6.13
C HIS A 154 19.80 10.64 -6.85
N GLY A 155 20.15 11.49 -7.82
CA GLY A 155 21.43 11.42 -8.55
C GLY A 155 21.53 10.21 -9.49
N ASN A 156 20.42 9.53 -9.77
CA ASN A 156 20.38 8.43 -10.71
C ASN A 156 20.23 8.97 -12.15
N THR A 157 21.36 9.04 -12.87
CA THR A 157 21.41 9.50 -14.26
C THR A 157 21.26 8.37 -15.28
N ALA A 158 21.17 7.12 -14.82
CA ALA A 158 20.89 5.98 -15.68
C ALA A 158 19.46 6.03 -16.24
N SER A 159 19.21 5.33 -17.33
CA SER A 159 17.86 5.24 -17.90
C SER A 159 16.89 4.67 -16.86
N VAL A 160 15.83 5.40 -16.58
CA VAL A 160 14.78 4.95 -15.64
C VAL A 160 14.03 3.79 -16.29
N SER A 161 14.11 2.61 -15.67
CA SER A 161 13.37 1.45 -16.12
C SER A 161 11.86 1.66 -15.89
N VAL A 162 11.03 1.07 -16.73
CA VAL A 162 9.58 1.03 -16.51
C VAL A 162 9.21 0.29 -15.24
N LEU A 163 10.10 -0.57 -14.75
CA LEU A 163 9.93 -1.37 -13.53
C LEU A 163 10.39 -0.65 -12.26
N ASP A 164 11.10 0.46 -12.39
CA ASP A 164 11.55 1.24 -11.24
C ASP A 164 10.35 1.74 -10.42
N ASP A 165 10.55 1.90 -9.11
CA ASP A 165 9.52 2.40 -8.19
C ASP A 165 8.36 1.41 -7.91
N VAL A 166 8.49 0.13 -8.25
CA VAL A 166 7.60 -0.91 -7.73
C VAL A 166 8.16 -1.40 -6.41
N ALA A 167 7.49 -1.04 -5.31
CA ALA A 167 7.97 -1.35 -3.97
C ALA A 167 8.23 -2.86 -3.81
N LEU A 168 9.40 -3.20 -3.26
CA LEU A 168 9.81 -4.59 -3.04
C LEU A 168 9.00 -5.27 -1.93
N ALA A 169 8.51 -4.49 -0.97
CA ALA A 169 7.75 -4.99 0.18
C ALA A 169 6.26 -5.24 -0.11
N LEU A 170 5.81 -5.06 -1.35
CA LEU A 170 4.42 -5.42 -1.72
C LEU A 170 4.22 -6.93 -1.60
N PRO A 171 2.98 -7.39 -1.26
CA PRO A 171 2.59 -8.78 -1.43
C PRO A 171 2.94 -9.28 -2.84
N ALA A 172 3.43 -10.51 -2.93
CA ALA A 172 4.05 -11.01 -4.16
C ALA A 172 3.11 -10.95 -5.38
N LEU A 173 1.86 -11.36 -5.23
CA LEU A 173 0.87 -11.31 -6.32
C LEU A 173 0.51 -9.88 -6.72
N MET A 174 0.38 -8.97 -5.75
CA MET A 174 0.17 -7.55 -6.04
C MET A 174 1.38 -6.95 -6.77
N ARG A 175 2.60 -7.34 -6.39
CA ARG A 175 3.82 -6.90 -7.05
C ARG A 175 3.89 -7.43 -8.47
N ALA A 176 3.61 -8.72 -8.69
CA ALA A 176 3.55 -9.36 -10.01
C ALA A 176 2.56 -8.65 -10.94
N GLU A 177 1.35 -8.36 -10.46
CA GLU A 177 0.35 -7.60 -11.21
C GLU A 177 0.84 -6.21 -11.60
N LYS A 178 1.47 -5.48 -10.67
CA LYS A 178 2.02 -4.14 -10.95
C LYS A 178 3.17 -4.16 -11.95
N LEU A 179 4.06 -5.15 -11.87
CA LEU A 179 5.14 -5.35 -12.84
C LEU A 179 4.53 -5.62 -14.22
N GLY A 180 3.60 -6.58 -14.31
CA GLY A 180 2.89 -6.91 -15.55
C GLY A 180 2.17 -5.70 -16.17
N LYS A 181 1.46 -4.90 -15.38
CA LYS A 181 0.82 -3.65 -15.84
C LYS A 181 1.81 -2.65 -16.42
N ARG A 182 3.04 -2.61 -15.92
CA ARG A 182 4.05 -1.67 -16.41
C ARG A 182 4.69 -2.12 -17.70
N VAL A 183 5.04 -3.40 -17.83
CA VAL A 183 5.66 -3.91 -19.06
C VAL A 183 4.67 -3.98 -20.21
N ALA A 184 3.38 -4.24 -19.93
CA ALA A 184 2.31 -4.20 -20.92
C ALA A 184 2.22 -2.83 -21.64
N LYS A 185 2.45 -1.72 -20.91
CA LYS A 185 2.43 -0.36 -21.47
C LYS A 185 3.53 -0.07 -22.49
N VAL A 186 4.60 -0.84 -22.48
CA VAL A 186 5.70 -0.73 -23.46
C VAL A 186 5.64 -1.85 -24.51
N GLY A 187 4.50 -2.53 -24.59
CA GLY A 187 4.24 -3.55 -25.60
C GLY A 187 4.75 -4.94 -25.24
N PHE A 188 5.23 -5.15 -24.00
CA PHE A 188 5.61 -6.48 -23.54
C PHE A 188 4.39 -7.14 -22.87
N GLU A 189 3.55 -7.74 -23.69
CA GLU A 189 2.31 -8.36 -23.28
C GLU A 189 1.90 -9.48 -24.24
N TRP A 190 1.25 -10.53 -23.73
CA TRP A 190 0.57 -11.50 -24.58
C TRP A 190 -0.66 -10.85 -25.24
N PRO A 191 -0.81 -10.98 -26.56
CA PRO A 191 -1.89 -10.28 -27.28
C PRO A 191 -3.27 -10.83 -26.93
N GLU A 192 -3.36 -12.11 -26.58
CA GLU A 192 -4.62 -12.82 -26.33
C GLU A 192 -4.53 -13.64 -25.04
N ILE A 193 -5.69 -13.82 -24.41
CA ILE A 193 -5.80 -14.58 -23.15
C ILE A 193 -5.45 -16.06 -23.34
N ASP A 194 -5.72 -16.63 -24.51
CA ASP A 194 -5.42 -18.01 -24.83
C ASP A 194 -3.90 -18.29 -24.75
N SER A 195 -3.08 -17.34 -25.20
CA SER A 195 -1.62 -17.45 -25.06
C SER A 195 -1.16 -17.47 -23.59
N VAL A 196 -1.87 -16.81 -22.69
CA VAL A 196 -1.58 -16.87 -21.25
C VAL A 196 -1.94 -18.25 -20.68
N PHE A 197 -3.04 -18.85 -21.12
CA PHE A 197 -3.41 -20.22 -20.74
C PHE A 197 -2.41 -21.25 -21.28
N GLU A 198 -1.93 -21.07 -22.52
CA GLU A 198 -0.86 -21.91 -23.08
C GLU A 198 0.41 -21.81 -22.21
N LYS A 199 0.82 -20.61 -21.81
CA LYS A 199 1.99 -20.43 -20.94
C LYS A 199 1.80 -21.04 -19.56
N ILE A 200 0.62 -20.95 -18.94
CA ILE A 200 0.34 -21.64 -17.67
C ILE A 200 0.54 -23.16 -17.83
N ASN A 201 0.06 -23.73 -18.93
CA ASN A 201 0.22 -25.17 -19.17
C ASN A 201 1.69 -25.55 -19.41
N GLU A 202 2.46 -24.69 -20.06
CA GLU A 202 3.91 -24.87 -20.25
C GLU A 202 4.60 -24.92 -18.89
N GLU A 203 4.43 -23.90 -18.01
CA GLU A 203 5.02 -23.87 -16.68
C GLU A 203 4.63 -25.07 -15.80
N ILE A 204 3.37 -25.54 -15.92
CA ILE A 204 2.93 -26.76 -15.23
C ILE A 204 3.69 -28.00 -15.75
N GLN A 205 4.01 -28.08 -17.03
CA GLN A 205 4.78 -29.20 -17.59
C GLN A 205 6.25 -29.11 -17.17
N GLU A 206 6.83 -27.91 -17.13
CA GLU A 206 8.19 -27.68 -16.65
C GLU A 206 8.32 -28.10 -15.18
N LEU A 207 7.41 -27.66 -14.31
CA LEU A 207 7.36 -28.12 -12.92
C LEU A 207 7.24 -29.65 -12.80
N ARG A 208 6.42 -30.31 -13.64
CA ARG A 208 6.29 -31.78 -13.65
C ARG A 208 7.60 -32.46 -14.05
N SER A 209 8.30 -31.90 -15.04
CA SER A 209 9.58 -32.43 -15.49
C SER A 209 10.63 -32.38 -14.39
N GLU A 210 10.69 -31.29 -13.61
CA GLU A 210 11.58 -31.15 -12.46
C GLU A 210 11.24 -32.16 -11.34
N LEU A 211 9.96 -32.42 -11.10
CA LEU A 211 9.50 -33.39 -10.09
C LEU A 211 9.78 -34.85 -10.52
N GLU A 212 9.89 -35.14 -11.81
CA GLU A 212 10.17 -36.46 -12.40
C GLU A 212 11.66 -36.67 -12.68
N ALA A 213 12.51 -35.64 -12.47
CA ALA A 213 13.95 -35.72 -12.70
C ALA A 213 14.62 -36.75 -11.77
N ASN A 214 15.68 -37.41 -12.25
CA ASN A 214 16.44 -38.37 -11.44
C ASN A 214 17.11 -37.76 -10.21
N GLU A 215 17.48 -36.48 -10.30
CA GLU A 215 17.98 -35.67 -9.19
C GLU A 215 17.04 -34.47 -9.05
N ILE A 216 16.25 -34.45 -7.97
CA ILE A 216 15.27 -33.39 -7.69
C ILE A 216 16.00 -32.17 -7.13
N SER A 217 15.88 -31.03 -7.81
CA SER A 217 16.39 -29.75 -7.37
C SER A 217 15.25 -28.92 -6.73
N GLN A 218 15.37 -28.61 -5.45
CA GLN A 218 14.40 -27.76 -4.77
C GLN A 218 14.39 -26.34 -5.35
N GLU A 219 15.54 -25.85 -5.80
CA GLU A 219 15.68 -24.53 -6.42
C GLU A 219 14.92 -24.46 -7.75
N SER A 220 15.05 -25.47 -8.62
CA SER A 220 14.30 -25.55 -9.88
C SER A 220 12.78 -25.64 -9.64
N ILE A 221 12.36 -26.43 -8.64
CA ILE A 221 10.93 -26.52 -8.26
C ILE A 221 10.40 -25.17 -7.78
N GLU A 222 11.16 -24.41 -6.99
CA GLU A 222 10.78 -23.06 -6.54
C GLU A 222 10.69 -22.08 -7.71
N GLU A 223 11.58 -22.17 -8.69
CA GLU A 223 11.59 -21.36 -9.90
C GLU A 223 10.31 -21.60 -10.72
N GLU A 224 10.04 -22.84 -11.11
CA GLU A 224 8.86 -23.20 -11.90
C GLU A 224 7.54 -22.87 -11.18
N LEU A 225 7.48 -23.11 -9.88
CA LEU A 225 6.30 -22.72 -9.09
C LEU A 225 6.12 -21.18 -9.06
N GLY A 226 7.22 -20.44 -9.00
CA GLY A 226 7.23 -18.97 -9.08
C GLY A 226 6.69 -18.49 -10.43
N ASP A 227 7.09 -19.12 -11.53
CA ASP A 227 6.67 -18.78 -12.89
C ASP A 227 5.18 -19.09 -13.13
N ILE A 228 4.67 -20.20 -12.59
CA ILE A 228 3.21 -20.46 -12.55
C ILE A 228 2.48 -19.32 -11.84
N LEU A 229 2.93 -18.91 -10.66
CA LEU A 229 2.27 -17.85 -9.89
C LEU A 229 2.32 -16.48 -10.59
N LEU A 230 3.43 -16.16 -11.26
CA LEU A 230 3.60 -14.96 -12.06
C LEU A 230 2.64 -14.96 -13.27
N THR A 231 2.53 -16.10 -13.95
CA THR A 231 1.65 -16.26 -15.11
C THR A 231 0.18 -16.24 -14.70
N VAL A 232 -0.17 -16.79 -13.52
CA VAL A 232 -1.51 -16.65 -12.92
C VAL A 232 -1.84 -15.18 -12.59
N ALA A 233 -0.89 -14.41 -12.06
CA ALA A 233 -1.08 -12.98 -11.83
C ALA A 233 -1.28 -12.21 -13.15
N THR A 234 -0.60 -12.64 -14.22
CA THR A 234 -0.80 -12.10 -15.58
C THR A 234 -2.20 -12.43 -16.10
N LEU A 235 -2.66 -13.67 -15.94
CA LEU A 235 -4.04 -14.07 -16.31
C LEU A 235 -5.07 -13.21 -15.55
N ALA A 236 -4.90 -13.02 -14.25
CA ALA A 236 -5.78 -12.21 -13.43
C ALA A 236 -5.90 -10.78 -13.98
N ARG A 237 -4.79 -10.18 -14.43
CA ARG A 237 -4.77 -8.88 -15.09
C ARG A 237 -5.58 -8.86 -16.40
N HIS A 238 -5.45 -9.88 -17.25
CA HIS A 238 -6.22 -9.99 -18.51
C HIS A 238 -7.74 -10.07 -18.28
N VAL A 239 -8.16 -10.70 -17.18
CA VAL A 239 -9.57 -10.78 -16.80
C VAL A 239 -10.00 -9.67 -15.83
N HIS A 240 -9.17 -8.65 -15.62
CA HIS A 240 -9.42 -7.51 -14.74
C HIS A 240 -9.75 -7.89 -13.29
N VAL A 241 -9.09 -8.90 -12.76
CA VAL A 241 -9.21 -9.36 -11.37
C VAL A 241 -7.92 -9.02 -10.63
N ASP A 242 -8.04 -8.49 -9.43
CA ASP A 242 -6.90 -8.34 -8.51
C ASP A 242 -6.52 -9.72 -7.95
N PRO A 243 -5.31 -10.24 -8.23
CA PRO A 243 -4.93 -11.61 -7.85
C PRO A 243 -4.75 -11.77 -6.33
N GLU A 244 -4.26 -10.74 -5.63
CA GLU A 244 -4.08 -10.76 -4.18
C GLU A 244 -5.44 -10.83 -3.48
N LEU A 245 -6.37 -9.97 -3.88
CA LEU A 245 -7.73 -9.95 -3.34
C LEU A 245 -8.49 -11.25 -3.66
N ALA A 246 -8.31 -11.79 -4.87
CA ALA A 246 -8.92 -13.06 -5.27
C ALA A 246 -8.46 -14.22 -4.37
N LEU A 247 -7.14 -14.29 -4.08
CA LEU A 247 -6.59 -15.33 -3.21
C LEU A 247 -7.05 -15.13 -1.75
N ARG A 248 -7.09 -13.91 -1.23
CA ARG A 248 -7.62 -13.60 0.11
C ARG A 248 -9.07 -14.07 0.26
N ARG A 249 -9.92 -13.79 -0.73
CA ARG A 249 -11.32 -14.27 -0.74
C ARG A 249 -11.42 -15.80 -0.85
N ALA A 250 -10.52 -16.43 -1.58
CA ALA A 250 -10.45 -17.89 -1.65
C ALA A 250 -10.06 -18.50 -0.30
N ASN A 251 -9.09 -17.92 0.41
CA ASN A 251 -8.69 -18.32 1.75
C ASN A 251 -9.87 -18.20 2.75
N ALA A 252 -10.54 -17.05 2.78
CA ALA A 252 -11.72 -16.87 3.64
C ALA A 252 -12.85 -17.86 3.31
N LYS A 253 -13.05 -18.18 2.02
CA LYS A 253 -14.01 -19.22 1.61
C LYS A 253 -13.58 -20.60 2.08
N PHE A 254 -12.30 -20.93 2.00
CA PHE A 254 -11.74 -22.20 2.46
C PHE A 254 -11.95 -22.36 3.97
N GLU A 255 -11.57 -21.36 4.77
CA GLU A 255 -11.76 -21.38 6.23
C GLU A 255 -13.22 -21.59 6.64
N ARG A 256 -14.13 -20.84 5.98
CA ARG A 256 -15.58 -20.97 6.25
C ARG A 256 -16.14 -22.35 5.91
N ARG A 257 -15.53 -23.06 4.94
CA ARG A 257 -15.96 -24.42 4.59
C ARG A 257 -15.35 -25.48 5.48
N PHE A 258 -14.19 -25.17 6.06
CA PHE A 258 -13.48 -26.09 6.94
C PHE A 258 -14.04 -26.07 8.37
N ARG A 259 -14.58 -24.92 8.83
CA ARG A 259 -15.27 -24.77 10.13
C ARG A 259 -16.69 -25.34 10.08
#